data_eaee87f7938e83036497aba75eed00f0
#
_entry.id   eaee87f7938e83036497aba75eed00f0
#
_cell.length_a   1.000
_cell.length_b   1.000
_cell.length_c   1.000
_cell.angle_alpha   90.00
_cell.angle_beta   90.00
_cell.angle_gamma   90.00
#
_symmetry.space_group_name_H-M   'P 1'
#
loop_
_entity.id
_entity.type
_entity.pdbx_description
1 polymer ?
#
loop_
_entity_poly.entity_id
_entity_poly.type
_entity_poly.pdbx_seq_one_letter_code
_entity_poly.pdbx_strand_id
1 'polypeptide(L)'
;MIMPKDTSNNTRSQDTNYNAIPLFPSIVLQTTVPNFEELIDLAYAQRTEQESVIASNMGGWHSQLQPIPELLHKYMPFPEWEGTCWYMINGNMQGNYSHTHPQNDWAGVLWLKVPEEHGAKLEFEHPDCFAQYNAINSMNHYHPDVQDKFNYWQAYAFPPIAGHMLMFPASLRHRVYFSEATEDRISLSFNITLPTLEFNQR
;
A
#
# COMPACT_ATOMS: atom_id res chain seq x y z
N MET A 1 30.44 24.07 29.58
CA MET A 1 31.69 23.43 29.16
C MET A 1 31.32 22.62 27.90
N ILE A 2 31.59 23.20 26.72
CA ILE A 2 31.25 22.61 25.42
C ILE A 2 32.42 21.72 25.04
N MET A 3 32.21 20.41 24.95
CA MET A 3 33.23 19.51 24.46
C MET A 3 33.46 19.75 22.94
N PRO A 4 34.69 19.77 22.47
CA PRO A 4 34.98 19.91 21.07
C PRO A 4 34.47 18.68 20.30
N LYS A 5 33.82 18.90 19.17
CA LYS A 5 33.46 17.83 18.22
C LYS A 5 34.78 17.24 17.69
N ASP A 6 34.99 15.98 17.97
CA ASP A 6 36.04 15.19 17.33
C ASP A 6 35.75 15.08 15.84
N THR A 7 36.50 15.81 15.03
CA THR A 7 36.47 15.73 13.57
C THR A 7 37.51 14.70 13.09
N SER A 8 37.57 13.54 13.73
CA SER A 8 38.37 12.45 13.19
C SER A 8 37.75 12.02 11.87
N ASN A 9 38.42 12.31 10.77
CA ASN A 9 38.16 11.79 9.43
C ASN A 9 38.09 10.26 9.51
N ASN A 10 36.90 9.71 9.61
CA ASN A 10 36.66 8.29 9.45
C ASN A 10 36.87 7.97 7.96
N THR A 11 38.12 7.73 7.56
CA THR A 11 38.45 7.19 6.26
C THR A 11 37.74 5.82 6.18
N ARG A 12 36.64 5.75 5.43
CA ARG A 12 35.97 4.50 5.07
C ARG A 12 37.06 3.51 4.61
N SER A 13 37.19 2.38 5.29
CA SER A 13 37.91 1.25 4.73
C SER A 13 37.04 0.74 3.56
N GLN A 14 37.50 1.02 2.34
CA GLN A 14 36.74 0.69 1.10
C GLN A 14 36.76 -0.79 0.75
N ASP A 15 37.24 -1.69 1.60
CA ASP A 15 37.56 -3.07 1.21
C ASP A 15 36.66 -4.17 1.79
N THR A 16 35.54 -3.83 2.42
CA THR A 16 34.60 -4.86 2.89
C THR A 16 33.38 -4.94 2.00
N ASN A 17 33.38 -5.91 1.10
CA ASN A 17 32.19 -6.28 0.33
C ASN A 17 31.20 -7.03 1.22
N TYR A 18 30.14 -6.37 1.65
CA TYR A 18 29.02 -7.01 2.33
C TYR A 18 28.01 -7.58 1.30
N ASN A 19 27.55 -8.80 1.55
CA ASN A 19 26.42 -9.35 0.81
C ASN A 19 25.15 -9.17 1.66
N ALA A 20 24.19 -8.37 1.18
CA ALA A 20 22.93 -8.16 1.85
C ALA A 20 21.95 -9.29 1.49
N ILE A 21 21.42 -9.96 2.50
CA ILE A 21 20.42 -11.03 2.36
C ILE A 21 19.11 -10.53 2.99
N PRO A 22 18.02 -10.36 2.20
CA PRO A 22 16.74 -9.97 2.75
C PRO A 22 16.12 -11.14 3.52
N LEU A 23 15.75 -10.91 4.78
CA LEU A 23 15.06 -11.88 5.61
C LEU A 23 13.65 -11.36 5.93
N PHE A 24 12.64 -12.23 5.73
CA PHE A 24 11.23 -11.96 6.04
C PHE A 24 10.67 -10.70 5.37
N PRO A 25 10.84 -10.54 4.04
CA PRO A 25 10.31 -9.37 3.33
C PRO A 25 8.78 -9.35 3.37
N SER A 26 8.20 -8.15 3.50
CA SER A 26 6.79 -7.95 3.21
C SER A 26 6.56 -8.06 1.69
N ILE A 27 5.58 -8.86 1.29
CA ILE A 27 5.30 -9.10 -0.13
C ILE A 27 4.14 -8.21 -0.58
N VAL A 28 4.34 -7.45 -1.65
CA VAL A 28 3.30 -6.73 -2.37
C VAL A 28 3.26 -7.28 -3.79
N LEU A 29 2.12 -7.82 -4.19
CA LEU A 29 1.88 -8.31 -5.55
C LEU A 29 1.36 -7.15 -6.39
N GLN A 30 1.86 -7.02 -7.61
CA GLN A 30 1.45 -5.98 -8.56
C GLN A 30 1.08 -6.60 -9.90
N THR A 31 -0.02 -6.12 -10.48
CA THR A 31 -0.43 -6.46 -11.85
C THR A 31 -1.13 -5.29 -12.52
N THR A 32 -1.42 -5.42 -13.81
CA THR A 32 -2.21 -4.44 -14.58
C THR A 32 -3.52 -5.07 -15.01
N VAL A 33 -4.60 -4.35 -14.79
CA VAL A 33 -5.96 -4.75 -15.17
C VAL A 33 -6.43 -3.83 -16.30
N PRO A 34 -6.61 -4.33 -17.52
CA PRO A 34 -7.19 -3.56 -18.63
C PRO A 34 -8.72 -3.54 -18.57
N ASN A 35 -9.34 -2.66 -19.34
CA ASN A 35 -10.79 -2.58 -19.55
C ASN A 35 -11.59 -2.39 -18.25
N PHE A 36 -11.13 -1.50 -17.41
CA PHE A 36 -11.74 -1.20 -16.10
C PHE A 36 -12.63 0.05 -16.11
N GLU A 37 -12.79 0.69 -17.25
CA GLU A 37 -13.43 2.00 -17.39
C GLU A 37 -14.87 2.00 -16.87
N GLU A 38 -15.62 0.90 -17.09
CA GLU A 38 -16.98 0.75 -16.56
C GLU A 38 -17.06 0.86 -15.03
N LEU A 39 -15.99 0.50 -14.33
CA LEU A 39 -15.94 0.62 -12.86
C LEU A 39 -15.90 2.08 -12.39
N ILE A 40 -15.43 3.01 -13.24
CA ILE A 40 -15.44 4.45 -12.95
C ILE A 40 -16.91 4.95 -12.96
N ASP A 41 -17.66 4.57 -13.98
CA ASP A 41 -19.07 4.97 -14.13
C ASP A 41 -19.90 4.41 -13.00
N LEU A 42 -19.67 3.14 -12.61
CA LEU A 42 -20.30 2.51 -11.47
C LEU A 42 -19.99 3.22 -10.15
N ALA A 43 -18.75 3.66 -9.93
CA ALA A 43 -18.37 4.41 -8.74
C ALA A 43 -19.13 5.74 -8.64
N TYR A 44 -19.23 6.47 -9.74
CA TYR A 44 -19.98 7.73 -9.76
C TYR A 44 -21.48 7.52 -9.60
N ALA A 45 -22.05 6.50 -10.24
CA ALA A 45 -23.47 6.16 -10.09
C ALA A 45 -23.81 5.84 -8.61
N GLN A 46 -23.00 4.99 -7.97
CA GLN A 46 -23.20 4.66 -6.56
C GLN A 46 -23.05 5.87 -5.65
N ARG A 47 -22.11 6.80 -5.94
CA ARG A 47 -21.96 8.04 -5.17
C ARG A 47 -23.20 8.90 -5.17
N THR A 48 -23.99 8.86 -6.23
CA THR A 48 -25.26 9.63 -6.32
C THR A 48 -26.39 8.98 -5.55
N GLU A 49 -26.32 7.66 -5.31
CA GLU A 49 -27.40 6.86 -4.73
C GLU A 49 -27.16 6.49 -3.26
N GLN A 50 -25.92 6.55 -2.80
CA GLN A 50 -25.52 6.06 -1.47
C GLN A 50 -24.80 7.13 -0.67
N GLU A 51 -25.10 7.20 0.62
CA GLU A 51 -24.27 7.97 1.56
C GLU A 51 -22.91 7.30 1.77
N SER A 52 -21.91 8.13 2.10
CA SER A 52 -20.56 7.63 2.38
C SER A 52 -20.51 6.81 3.67
N VAL A 53 -19.88 5.66 3.62
CA VAL A 53 -19.51 4.90 4.82
C VAL A 53 -18.32 5.57 5.51
N ILE A 54 -18.32 5.60 6.84
CA ILE A 54 -17.20 6.09 7.65
C ILE A 54 -16.33 4.89 8.03
N ALA A 55 -15.09 4.90 7.54
CA ALA A 55 -14.08 3.87 7.81
C ALA A 55 -12.71 4.54 8.07
N SER A 56 -11.67 4.20 7.30
CA SER A 56 -10.36 4.88 7.37
C SER A 56 -10.30 6.20 6.60
N ASN A 57 -11.35 6.57 5.88
CA ASN A 57 -11.38 7.76 5.04
C ASN A 57 -11.33 9.07 5.85
N MET A 58 -10.46 9.98 5.40
CA MET A 58 -10.36 11.37 5.82
C MET A 58 -11.02 12.24 4.75
N GLY A 59 -12.34 12.47 4.88
CA GLY A 59 -13.14 13.01 3.79
C GLY A 59 -13.31 11.99 2.64
N GLY A 60 -13.73 12.47 1.48
CA GLY A 60 -14.02 11.59 0.35
C GLY A 60 -15.29 10.76 0.53
N TRP A 61 -15.59 10.00 -0.49
CA TRP A 61 -16.74 9.11 -0.50
C TRP A 61 -16.28 7.64 -0.52
N HIS A 62 -16.90 6.81 0.29
CA HIS A 62 -16.67 5.38 0.45
C HIS A 62 -17.99 4.64 0.23
N SER A 63 -18.07 3.73 -0.75
CA SER A 63 -19.28 2.96 -1.01
C SER A 63 -19.57 1.94 0.08
N GLN A 64 -20.75 1.36 0.05
CA GLN A 64 -21.05 0.12 0.77
C GLN A 64 -20.17 -1.03 0.26
N LEU A 65 -20.00 -2.07 1.10
CA LEU A 65 -19.32 -3.29 0.70
C LEU A 65 -20.17 -4.05 -0.33
N GLN A 66 -19.52 -4.61 -1.33
CA GLN A 66 -20.14 -5.34 -2.43
C GLN A 66 -19.24 -6.49 -2.90
N PRO A 67 -19.77 -7.46 -3.68
CA PRO A 67 -18.96 -8.51 -4.28
C PRO A 67 -17.87 -7.93 -5.18
N ILE A 68 -16.72 -8.61 -5.22
CA ILE A 68 -15.61 -8.24 -6.12
C ILE A 68 -16.07 -8.45 -7.57
N PRO A 69 -15.89 -7.46 -8.48
CA PRO A 69 -16.26 -7.59 -9.88
C PRO A 69 -15.61 -8.80 -10.57
N GLU A 70 -16.37 -9.50 -11.41
CA GLU A 70 -15.90 -10.70 -12.13
C GLU A 70 -14.62 -10.43 -12.95
N LEU A 71 -14.51 -9.22 -13.49
CA LEU A 71 -13.30 -8.75 -14.19
C LEU A 71 -12.02 -9.02 -13.38
N LEU A 72 -12.06 -8.91 -12.04
CA LEU A 72 -10.91 -9.08 -11.18
C LEU A 72 -10.61 -10.53 -10.79
N HIS A 73 -11.56 -11.46 -10.94
CA HIS A 73 -11.40 -12.84 -10.47
C HIS A 73 -10.17 -13.53 -11.07
N LYS A 74 -9.90 -13.31 -12.36
CA LYS A 74 -8.72 -13.91 -13.04
C LYS A 74 -7.37 -13.37 -12.60
N TYR A 75 -7.35 -12.27 -11.85
CA TYR A 75 -6.12 -11.66 -11.31
C TYR A 75 -5.87 -12.05 -9.86
N MET A 76 -6.79 -12.79 -9.23
CA MET A 76 -6.58 -13.30 -7.88
C MET A 76 -5.59 -14.46 -7.92
N PRO A 77 -4.47 -14.39 -7.16
CA PRO A 77 -3.43 -15.41 -7.21
C PRO A 77 -3.76 -16.65 -6.37
N PHE A 78 -4.99 -16.76 -5.89
CA PHE A 78 -5.46 -17.83 -5.02
C PHE A 78 -6.50 -18.68 -5.75
N PRO A 79 -6.42 -20.03 -5.68
CA PRO A 79 -7.39 -20.90 -6.35
C PRO A 79 -8.78 -20.85 -5.72
N GLU A 80 -8.85 -20.61 -4.40
CA GLU A 80 -10.07 -20.48 -3.62
C GLU A 80 -9.96 -19.26 -2.72
N TRP A 81 -10.96 -18.41 -2.70
CA TRP A 81 -11.01 -17.20 -1.91
C TRP A 81 -12.44 -16.66 -1.80
N GLU A 82 -12.69 -15.91 -0.75
CA GLU A 82 -13.87 -15.07 -0.59
C GLU A 82 -13.42 -13.63 -0.44
N GLY A 83 -14.29 -12.68 -0.82
CA GLY A 83 -13.88 -11.29 -0.69
C GLY A 83 -14.99 -10.30 -0.94
N THR A 84 -14.75 -9.08 -0.49
CA THR A 84 -15.61 -7.92 -0.71
C THR A 84 -14.79 -6.74 -1.18
N CYS A 85 -15.42 -5.83 -1.89
CA CYS A 85 -14.78 -4.59 -2.34
C CYS A 85 -15.65 -3.38 -2.05
N TRP A 86 -15.05 -2.21 -2.22
CA TRP A 86 -15.71 -0.91 -2.14
C TRP A 86 -14.99 0.11 -3.01
N TYR A 87 -15.73 1.09 -3.50
CA TYR A 87 -15.17 2.23 -4.19
C TYR A 87 -14.76 3.32 -3.21
N MET A 88 -13.66 4.00 -3.53
CA MET A 88 -13.21 5.23 -2.88
C MET A 88 -13.11 6.34 -3.91
N ILE A 89 -13.73 7.48 -3.63
CA ILE A 89 -13.58 8.71 -4.41
C ILE A 89 -13.01 9.78 -3.48
N ASN A 90 -11.76 10.17 -3.75
CA ASN A 90 -11.04 11.18 -2.98
C ASN A 90 -10.81 12.42 -3.85
N GLY A 91 -11.24 13.57 -3.38
CA GLY A 91 -10.94 14.87 -3.97
C GLY A 91 -9.77 15.58 -3.27
N ASN A 92 -9.73 16.89 -3.41
CA ASN A 92 -8.71 17.74 -2.79
C ASN A 92 -8.67 17.58 -1.25
N MET A 93 -7.46 17.48 -0.69
CA MET A 93 -7.19 17.32 0.74
C MET A 93 -7.89 16.12 1.41
N GLN A 94 -8.16 15.07 0.63
CA GLN A 94 -8.77 13.84 1.09
C GLN A 94 -7.83 12.65 0.96
N GLY A 95 -7.94 11.70 1.88
CA GLY A 95 -7.05 10.52 1.93
C GLY A 95 -7.58 9.47 2.89
N ASN A 96 -6.68 8.60 3.39
CA ASN A 96 -7.04 7.57 4.37
C ASN A 96 -6.02 7.55 5.51
N TYR A 97 -6.52 7.44 6.74
CA TYR A 97 -5.67 7.22 7.93
C TYR A 97 -4.86 5.94 7.82
N SER A 98 -3.76 5.88 8.58
CA SER A 98 -2.98 4.65 8.71
C SER A 98 -3.82 3.57 9.40
N HIS A 99 -3.97 2.41 8.72
CA HIS A 99 -4.83 1.31 9.15
C HIS A 99 -4.32 -0.05 8.64
N THR A 100 -4.98 -1.11 9.08
CA THR A 100 -4.86 -2.48 8.61
C THR A 100 -6.26 -3.02 8.33
N HIS A 101 -6.37 -4.21 7.74
CA HIS A 101 -7.66 -4.87 7.47
C HIS A 101 -7.81 -6.13 8.34
N PRO A 102 -8.14 -5.99 9.63
CA PRO A 102 -8.29 -7.14 10.52
C PRO A 102 -9.37 -8.10 10.01
N GLN A 103 -9.21 -9.39 10.34
CA GLN A 103 -10.11 -10.50 9.93
C GLN A 103 -10.05 -10.85 8.42
N ASN A 104 -9.10 -10.30 7.67
CA ASN A 104 -8.83 -10.68 6.30
C ASN A 104 -7.38 -11.13 6.18
N ASP A 105 -7.09 -11.93 5.13
CA ASP A 105 -5.72 -12.41 4.87
C ASP A 105 -4.97 -11.45 3.95
N TRP A 106 -5.66 -10.95 2.92
CA TRP A 106 -5.12 -10.00 1.95
C TRP A 106 -6.03 -8.82 1.77
N ALA A 107 -5.44 -7.70 1.43
CA ALA A 107 -6.12 -6.50 0.97
C ALA A 107 -5.54 -6.07 -0.37
N GLY A 108 -6.29 -5.27 -1.10
CA GLY A 108 -5.79 -4.76 -2.37
C GLY A 108 -6.48 -3.48 -2.81
N VAL A 109 -5.92 -2.88 -3.83
CA VAL A 109 -6.43 -1.67 -4.48
C VAL A 109 -6.18 -1.74 -5.98
N LEU A 110 -7.21 -1.40 -6.75
CA LEU A 110 -7.11 -1.10 -8.18
C LEU A 110 -7.37 0.40 -8.35
N TRP A 111 -6.41 1.13 -8.93
CA TRP A 111 -6.62 2.53 -9.28
C TRP A 111 -7.39 2.63 -10.59
N LEU A 112 -8.53 3.33 -10.57
CA LEU A 112 -9.43 3.49 -11.71
C LEU A 112 -9.25 4.84 -12.39
N LYS A 113 -9.21 5.91 -11.61
CA LYS A 113 -8.96 7.27 -12.09
C LYS A 113 -7.90 7.93 -11.24
N VAL A 114 -6.88 8.48 -11.87
CA VAL A 114 -5.76 9.13 -11.20
C VAL A 114 -5.54 10.50 -11.85
N PRO A 115 -5.58 11.60 -11.07
CA PRO A 115 -5.19 12.91 -11.55
C PRO A 115 -3.75 12.91 -12.08
N GLU A 116 -3.47 13.67 -13.14
CA GLU A 116 -2.12 13.78 -13.72
C GLU A 116 -1.10 14.33 -12.72
N GLU A 117 -1.52 15.31 -11.92
CA GLU A 117 -0.68 15.95 -10.93
C GLU A 117 -1.20 15.67 -9.51
N HIS A 118 -0.28 15.60 -8.56
CA HIS A 118 -0.58 15.54 -7.12
C HIS A 118 -1.43 14.34 -6.67
N GLY A 119 -1.41 13.25 -7.44
CA GLY A 119 -2.09 12.01 -7.03
C GLY A 119 -1.56 11.48 -5.69
N ALA A 120 -2.46 11.25 -4.74
CA ALA A 120 -2.11 10.75 -3.42
C ALA A 120 -1.50 9.33 -3.49
N LYS A 121 -0.29 9.17 -2.95
CA LYS A 121 0.42 7.88 -2.88
C LYS A 121 -0.20 6.95 -1.84
N LEU A 122 -0.15 5.65 -2.11
CA LEU A 122 -0.37 4.61 -1.12
C LEU A 122 0.97 4.31 -0.45
N GLU A 123 1.07 4.56 0.85
CA GLU A 123 2.27 4.30 1.62
C GLU A 123 2.07 3.11 2.56
N PHE A 124 3.03 2.21 2.55
CA PHE A 124 3.17 1.11 3.50
C PHE A 124 4.21 1.47 4.55
N GLU A 125 3.88 1.24 5.82
CA GLU A 125 4.78 1.40 6.94
C GLU A 125 5.56 0.10 7.17
N HIS A 126 6.86 0.21 7.46
CA HIS A 126 7.67 -0.96 7.82
C HIS A 126 7.09 -1.60 9.10
N PRO A 127 6.79 -2.91 9.10
CA PRO A 127 6.12 -3.58 10.23
C PRO A 127 6.83 -3.40 11.57
N ASP A 128 8.17 -3.39 11.55
CA ASP A 128 9.03 -3.26 12.72
C ASP A 128 9.74 -1.91 12.78
N CYS A 129 9.21 -0.88 12.15
CA CYS A 129 9.85 0.44 12.02
C CYS A 129 10.33 0.98 13.36
N PHE A 130 9.51 0.89 14.40
CA PHE A 130 9.87 1.40 15.73
C PHE A 130 11.03 0.62 16.36
N ALA A 131 11.01 -0.71 16.28
CA ALA A 131 12.05 -1.57 16.85
C ALA A 131 13.36 -1.48 16.09
N GLN A 132 13.32 -1.24 14.77
CA GLN A 132 14.49 -1.21 13.90
C GLN A 132 14.91 0.20 13.45
N TYR A 133 14.34 1.23 14.05
CA TYR A 133 14.56 2.64 13.62
C TYR A 133 16.04 3.00 13.44
N ASN A 134 16.87 2.71 14.43
CA ASN A 134 18.31 3.03 14.35
C ASN A 134 19.05 2.19 13.31
N ALA A 135 18.67 0.91 13.15
CA ALA A 135 19.27 0.02 12.16
C ALA A 135 18.94 0.48 10.74
N ILE A 136 17.67 0.82 10.48
CA ILE A 136 17.22 1.33 9.19
C ILE A 136 17.92 2.65 8.85
N ASN A 137 17.96 3.60 9.77
CA ASN A 137 18.61 4.89 9.54
C ASN A 137 20.11 4.76 9.32
N SER A 138 20.78 3.89 10.09
CA SER A 138 22.22 3.63 9.93
C SER A 138 22.50 3.00 8.56
N MET A 139 21.69 2.01 8.15
CA MET A 139 21.83 1.38 6.85
C MET A 139 21.62 2.38 5.71
N ASN A 140 20.57 3.20 5.79
CA ASN A 140 20.30 4.23 4.79
C ASN A 140 21.42 5.27 4.67
N HIS A 141 22.06 5.59 5.79
CA HIS A 141 23.16 6.55 5.81
C HIS A 141 24.46 5.99 5.24
N TYR A 142 24.81 4.74 5.61
CA TYR A 142 26.11 4.15 5.28
C TYR A 142 26.08 3.26 4.03
N HIS A 143 24.92 2.71 3.68
CA HIS A 143 24.73 1.78 2.57
C HIS A 143 23.45 2.10 1.79
N PRO A 144 23.37 3.25 1.09
CA PRO A 144 22.17 3.64 0.35
C PRO A 144 21.81 2.67 -0.77
N ASP A 145 22.76 1.95 -1.34
CA ASP A 145 22.56 0.89 -2.33
C ASP A 145 21.74 -0.29 -1.77
N VAL A 146 21.87 -0.61 -0.49
CA VAL A 146 21.06 -1.63 0.18
C VAL A 146 19.62 -1.14 0.32
N GLN A 147 19.45 0.12 0.64
CA GLN A 147 18.13 0.75 0.72
C GLN A 147 17.39 0.61 -0.60
N ASP A 148 17.99 1.04 -1.70
CA ASP A 148 17.37 1.05 -3.02
C ASP A 148 17.13 -0.38 -3.57
N LYS A 149 18.06 -1.29 -3.33
CA LYS A 149 18.00 -2.66 -3.84
C LYS A 149 16.96 -3.53 -3.13
N PHE A 150 16.78 -3.33 -1.82
CA PHE A 150 15.93 -4.19 -0.98
C PHE A 150 14.74 -3.46 -0.36
N ASN A 151 14.51 -2.19 -0.75
CA ASN A 151 13.45 -1.36 -0.17
C ASN A 151 13.51 -1.32 1.37
N TYR A 152 14.72 -1.21 1.93
CA TYR A 152 14.93 -1.18 3.37
C TYR A 152 14.65 0.22 3.93
N TRP A 153 13.37 0.59 3.92
CA TRP A 153 12.84 1.89 4.31
C TRP A 153 11.99 1.81 5.57
N GLN A 154 11.81 2.95 6.24
CA GLN A 154 10.79 3.06 7.30
C GLN A 154 9.37 2.99 6.73
N ALA A 155 9.20 3.47 5.53
CA ALA A 155 7.97 3.40 4.78
C ALA A 155 8.28 3.38 3.28
N TYR A 156 7.41 2.79 2.49
CA TYR A 156 7.53 2.75 1.04
C TYR A 156 6.22 3.16 0.38
N ALA A 157 6.29 4.10 -0.56
CA ALA A 157 5.12 4.69 -1.19
C ALA A 157 5.02 4.34 -2.68
N PHE A 158 3.88 3.79 -3.08
CA PHE A 158 3.53 3.53 -4.46
C PHE A 158 2.76 4.71 -5.04
N PRO A 159 3.21 5.29 -6.17
CA PRO A 159 2.41 6.26 -6.91
C PRO A 159 1.17 5.56 -7.50
N PRO A 160 0.00 6.19 -7.47
CA PRO A 160 -1.17 5.67 -8.15
C PRO A 160 -0.97 5.71 -9.66
N ILE A 161 -1.34 4.64 -10.34
CA ILE A 161 -1.34 4.53 -11.81
C ILE A 161 -2.64 3.86 -12.22
N ALA A 162 -3.44 4.49 -13.07
CA ALA A 162 -4.71 3.92 -13.51
C ALA A 162 -4.51 2.55 -14.17
N GLY A 163 -5.35 1.58 -13.81
CA GLY A 163 -5.26 0.19 -14.24
C GLY A 163 -4.24 -0.66 -13.46
N HIS A 164 -3.39 -0.08 -12.61
CA HIS A 164 -2.53 -0.88 -11.75
C HIS A 164 -3.30 -1.37 -10.53
N MET A 165 -3.08 -2.63 -10.19
CA MET A 165 -3.63 -3.28 -9.01
C MET A 165 -2.50 -3.76 -8.11
N LEU A 166 -2.60 -3.45 -6.82
CA LEU A 166 -1.73 -3.99 -5.78
C LEU A 166 -2.54 -4.92 -4.87
N MET A 167 -1.88 -6.00 -4.41
CA MET A 167 -2.37 -6.87 -3.34
C MET A 167 -1.28 -7.04 -2.31
N PHE A 168 -1.64 -7.02 -1.03
CA PHE A 168 -0.71 -7.06 0.08
C PHE A 168 -1.34 -7.74 1.31
N PRO A 169 -0.55 -8.27 2.24
CA PRO A 169 -1.07 -8.84 3.48
C PRO A 169 -1.96 -7.84 4.22
N ALA A 170 -3.13 -8.27 4.64
CA ALA A 170 -4.12 -7.42 5.33
C ALA A 170 -3.58 -6.80 6.63
N SER A 171 -2.58 -7.43 7.24
CA SER A 171 -1.87 -6.92 8.43
C SER A 171 -0.86 -5.82 8.13
N LEU A 172 -0.48 -5.61 6.86
CA LEU A 172 0.49 -4.58 6.49
C LEU A 172 -0.14 -3.20 6.62
N ARG A 173 0.38 -2.41 7.56
CA ARG A 173 -0.13 -1.06 7.86
C ARG A 173 0.15 -0.12 6.71
N HIS A 174 -0.87 0.61 6.31
CA HIS A 174 -0.78 1.52 5.17
C HIS A 174 -1.72 2.71 5.32
N ARG A 175 -1.44 3.76 4.55
CA ARG A 175 -2.25 4.98 4.45
C ARG A 175 -2.25 5.54 3.04
N VAL A 176 -3.21 6.40 2.76
CA VAL A 176 -3.24 7.21 1.55
C VAL A 176 -3.05 8.67 1.95
N TYR A 177 -2.01 9.30 1.42
CA TYR A 177 -1.77 10.72 1.65
C TYR A 177 -2.91 11.59 1.12
N PHE A 178 -2.99 12.81 1.62
CA PHE A 178 -3.88 13.82 1.05
C PHE A 178 -3.53 14.12 -0.40
N SER A 179 -4.55 14.16 -1.24
CA SER A 179 -4.41 14.61 -2.62
C SER A 179 -4.48 16.14 -2.66
N GLU A 180 -3.56 16.78 -3.34
CA GLU A 180 -3.65 18.21 -3.66
C GLU A 180 -4.33 18.46 -5.02
N ALA A 181 -4.70 17.38 -5.72
CA ALA A 181 -5.39 17.45 -6.99
C ALA A 181 -6.81 18.01 -6.83
N THR A 182 -7.26 18.78 -7.81
CA THR A 182 -8.64 19.30 -7.86
C THR A 182 -9.61 18.28 -8.46
N GLU A 183 -9.10 17.28 -9.18
CA GLU A 183 -9.88 16.20 -9.76
C GLU A 183 -10.05 15.03 -8.80
N ASP A 184 -11.14 14.27 -8.98
CA ASP A 184 -11.39 13.04 -8.25
C ASP A 184 -10.35 11.97 -8.59
N ARG A 185 -9.76 11.37 -7.55
CA ARG A 185 -9.04 10.09 -7.61
C ARG A 185 -10.02 8.98 -7.25
N ILE A 186 -10.15 7.97 -8.11
CA ILE A 186 -11.05 6.83 -7.89
C ILE A 186 -10.25 5.55 -7.77
N SER A 187 -10.55 4.76 -6.76
CA SER A 187 -10.01 3.41 -6.59
C SER A 187 -11.09 2.43 -6.16
N LEU A 188 -10.90 1.16 -6.55
CA LEU A 188 -11.61 0.02 -6.02
C LEU A 188 -10.69 -0.68 -5.03
N SER A 189 -11.04 -0.68 -3.76
CA SER A 189 -10.33 -1.40 -2.71
C SER A 189 -11.06 -2.70 -2.40
N PHE A 190 -10.33 -3.73 -1.97
CA PHE A 190 -10.94 -5.03 -1.68
C PHE A 190 -10.19 -5.78 -0.57
N ASN A 191 -10.90 -6.69 0.06
CA ASN A 191 -10.39 -7.63 1.04
C ASN A 191 -10.62 -9.06 0.56
N ILE A 192 -9.66 -9.94 0.87
CA ILE A 192 -9.69 -11.35 0.55
C ILE A 192 -9.50 -12.16 1.83
N THR A 193 -10.33 -13.19 1.99
CA THR A 193 -10.19 -14.23 3.01
C THR A 193 -9.95 -15.56 2.31
N LEU A 194 -8.96 -16.30 2.77
CA LEU A 194 -8.64 -17.62 2.25
C LEU A 194 -9.34 -18.71 3.10
N PRO A 195 -9.71 -19.84 2.51
CA PRO A 195 -10.27 -20.94 3.28
C PRO A 195 -9.25 -21.43 4.29
N THR A 196 -9.72 -21.75 5.50
CA THR A 196 -8.87 -22.32 6.54
C THR A 196 -8.32 -23.67 6.07
N LEU A 197 -7.01 -23.77 5.90
CA LEU A 197 -6.39 -25.05 5.60
C LEU A 197 -6.54 -25.97 6.80
N GLU A 198 -7.33 -27.05 6.67
CA GLU A 198 -7.32 -28.13 7.64
C GLU A 198 -5.96 -28.81 7.54
N PHE A 199 -5.08 -28.52 8.50
CA PHE A 199 -3.87 -29.31 8.67
C PHE A 199 -4.28 -30.70 9.16
N ASN A 200 -4.41 -31.65 8.23
CA ASN A 200 -4.45 -33.04 8.61
C ASN A 200 -3.17 -33.34 9.41
N GLN A 201 -3.31 -33.48 10.72
CA GLN A 201 -2.22 -33.95 11.58
C GLN A 201 -1.76 -35.32 11.05
N ARG A 202 -0.59 -35.34 10.44
CA ARG A 202 0.09 -36.58 10.11
C ARG A 202 0.83 -37.11 11.34
#